data_318e9a81647e58c9faba13d6718f8b67
#
_entry.id   318e9a81647e58c9faba13d6718f8b67
#
_cell.length_a   1.000
_cell.length_b   1.000
_cell.length_c   1.000
_cell.angle_alpha   90.00
_cell.angle_beta   90.00
_cell.angle_gamma   90.00
#
_symmetry.space_group_name_H-M   'P 1'
#
loop_
_entity.id
_entity.type
_entity.pdbx_description
1 polymer ?
#
loop_
_entity_poly.entity_id
_entity_poly.type
_entity_poly.pdbx_seq_one_letter_code
_entity_poly.pdbx_strand_id
1 'polypeptide(L)'
;MKVTYLGQAGLLFEKDGFQIMIDPYLSDSVEKINPKNYRRVKVDESFFSIKPDVMIFTHNHLDHYDPETVAHFINGNSNITVLAPKSVWDEVRKIGGNNNYILFNRHTEWTQKEIKFTAVKAEHSDITPIGVIIDDGEREYYITGDTLYNEEIFADIPSDNIYKEIRL
;
A
#
# COMPACT_ATOMS: atom_id res chain seq x y z
N MET A 1 -12.60 -10.77 -0.83
CA MET A 1 -11.42 -10.73 -1.76
C MET A 1 -10.46 -11.88 -1.49
N LYS A 2 -9.66 -12.30 -2.49
CA LYS A 2 -8.47 -13.12 -2.30
C LYS A 2 -7.31 -12.23 -1.88
N VAL A 3 -6.51 -12.66 -0.89
CA VAL A 3 -5.33 -11.93 -0.43
C VAL A 3 -4.09 -12.78 -0.65
N THR A 4 -3.08 -12.21 -1.29
CA THR A 4 -1.78 -12.86 -1.54
C THR A 4 -0.68 -12.02 -0.89
N TYR A 5 0.18 -12.65 -0.11
CA TYR A 5 1.36 -12.02 0.48
C TYR A 5 2.49 -11.97 -0.55
N LEU A 6 3.02 -10.77 -0.79
CA LEU A 6 4.08 -10.52 -1.77
C LEU A 6 5.49 -10.55 -1.17
N GLY A 7 5.57 -10.63 0.14
CA GLY A 7 6.82 -10.53 0.91
C GLY A 7 7.00 -9.16 1.56
N GLN A 8 7.77 -9.08 2.64
CA GLN A 8 7.98 -7.90 3.49
C GLN A 8 6.62 -7.36 3.98
N ALA A 9 6.21 -6.17 3.61
CA ALA A 9 4.91 -5.59 3.89
C ALA A 9 3.91 -5.72 2.72
N GLY A 10 4.35 -6.27 1.59
CA GLY A 10 3.60 -6.28 0.34
C GLY A 10 2.38 -7.21 0.34
N LEU A 11 1.24 -6.69 -0.05
CA LEU A 11 -0.01 -7.42 -0.20
C LEU A 11 -0.65 -7.18 -1.58
N LEU A 12 -1.26 -8.23 -2.13
CA LEU A 12 -2.13 -8.16 -3.29
C LEU A 12 -3.55 -8.58 -2.88
N PHE A 13 -4.53 -7.73 -3.14
CA PHE A 13 -5.95 -8.03 -3.02
C PHE A 13 -6.57 -8.18 -4.40
N GLU A 14 -7.39 -9.22 -4.58
CA GLU A 14 -8.03 -9.52 -5.87
C GLU A 14 -9.53 -9.77 -5.67
N LYS A 15 -10.38 -9.10 -6.46
CA LYS A 15 -11.82 -9.32 -6.54
C LYS A 15 -12.29 -9.13 -7.99
N ASP A 16 -12.86 -10.13 -8.61
CA ASP A 16 -13.46 -10.08 -9.95
C ASP A 16 -12.53 -9.48 -11.03
N GLY A 17 -11.23 -9.82 -10.97
CA GLY A 17 -10.19 -9.35 -11.88
C GLY A 17 -9.65 -7.95 -11.54
N PHE A 18 -10.19 -7.26 -10.53
CA PHE A 18 -9.65 -6.01 -10.02
C PHE A 18 -8.53 -6.29 -9.02
N GLN A 19 -7.37 -5.65 -9.23
CA GLN A 19 -6.14 -5.93 -8.49
C GLN A 19 -5.66 -4.70 -7.74
N ILE A 20 -5.46 -4.85 -6.43
CA ILE A 20 -4.99 -3.79 -5.52
C ILE A 20 -3.68 -4.25 -4.90
N MET A 21 -2.63 -3.50 -5.09
CA MET A 21 -1.31 -3.79 -4.55
C MET A 21 -0.96 -2.77 -3.46
N ILE A 22 -0.54 -3.24 -2.29
CA ILE A 22 -0.19 -2.38 -1.16
C ILE A 22 1.26 -2.62 -0.78
N ASP A 23 2.03 -1.54 -0.59
CA ASP A 23 3.43 -1.54 -0.16
C ASP A 23 4.30 -2.62 -0.84
N PRO A 24 4.26 -2.75 -2.18
CA PRO A 24 5.03 -3.78 -2.85
C PRO A 24 6.53 -3.48 -2.77
N TYR A 25 7.26 -4.36 -2.10
CA TYR A 25 8.72 -4.34 -2.05
C TYR A 25 9.24 -5.62 -2.73
N LEU A 26 9.56 -5.52 -4.02
CA LEU A 26 9.98 -6.65 -4.86
C LEU A 26 11.43 -6.55 -5.35
N SER A 27 12.22 -5.63 -4.78
CA SER A 27 13.65 -5.47 -5.06
C SER A 27 14.51 -5.84 -3.85
N ASP A 28 15.80 -5.63 -3.97
CA ASP A 28 16.76 -5.73 -2.87
C ASP A 28 17.36 -4.34 -2.53
N SER A 29 16.57 -3.26 -2.71
CA SER A 29 17.03 -1.88 -2.52
C SER A 29 17.46 -1.60 -1.08
N VAL A 30 16.80 -2.18 -0.08
CA VAL A 30 17.18 -2.06 1.35
C VAL A 30 18.55 -2.71 1.61
N GLU A 31 18.79 -3.90 1.05
CA GLU A 31 20.08 -4.60 1.20
C GLU A 31 21.23 -3.80 0.58
N LYS A 32 20.99 -3.11 -0.54
CA LYS A 32 22.00 -2.25 -1.18
C LYS A 32 22.47 -1.11 -0.28
N ILE A 33 21.58 -0.60 0.60
CA ILE A 33 21.89 0.46 1.55
C ILE A 33 22.44 -0.13 2.85
N ASN A 34 21.85 -1.22 3.34
CA ASN A 34 22.25 -1.89 4.55
C ASN A 34 22.29 -3.41 4.35
N PRO A 35 23.47 -3.99 4.04
CA PRO A 35 23.62 -5.43 3.76
C PRO A 35 23.21 -6.37 4.91
N LYS A 36 22.98 -5.84 6.11
CA LYS A 36 22.44 -6.65 7.22
C LYS A 36 20.93 -6.86 7.13
N ASN A 37 20.25 -6.01 6.38
CA ASN A 37 18.80 -6.04 6.18
C ASN A 37 18.47 -6.68 4.82
N TYR A 38 18.98 -7.87 4.58
CA TYR A 38 18.74 -8.61 3.34
C TYR A 38 17.40 -9.36 3.39
N ARG A 39 16.84 -9.57 2.21
CA ARG A 39 15.63 -10.39 2.03
C ARG A 39 15.95 -11.86 2.29
N ARG A 40 15.21 -12.50 3.18
CA ARG A 40 15.42 -13.92 3.53
C ARG A 40 14.71 -14.89 2.59
N VAL A 41 13.66 -14.43 1.90
CA VAL A 41 12.88 -15.22 0.93
C VAL A 41 12.95 -14.51 -0.41
N LYS A 42 13.33 -15.21 -1.46
CA LYS A 42 13.36 -14.66 -2.81
C LYS A 42 11.97 -14.22 -3.24
N VAL A 43 11.90 -13.12 -3.97
CA VAL A 43 10.68 -12.68 -4.63
C VAL A 43 10.26 -13.71 -5.69
N ASP A 44 8.98 -14.01 -5.74
CA ASP A 44 8.42 -14.77 -6.85
C ASP A 44 8.36 -13.87 -8.09
N GLU A 45 9.11 -14.23 -9.11
CA GLU A 45 9.21 -13.49 -10.38
C GLU A 45 7.84 -13.29 -11.06
N SER A 46 6.86 -14.17 -10.77
CA SER A 46 5.51 -14.02 -11.30
C SER A 46 4.80 -12.75 -10.83
N PHE A 47 5.19 -12.20 -9.69
CA PHE A 47 4.63 -10.94 -9.18
C PHE A 47 4.87 -9.75 -10.10
N PHE A 48 5.96 -9.76 -10.88
CA PHE A 48 6.23 -8.71 -11.86
C PHE A 48 5.28 -8.73 -13.07
N SER A 49 4.51 -9.79 -13.26
CA SER A 49 3.48 -9.87 -14.31
C SER A 49 2.10 -9.36 -13.88
N ILE A 50 1.92 -9.01 -12.61
CA ILE A 50 0.69 -8.42 -12.08
C ILE A 50 0.44 -7.07 -12.76
N LYS A 51 -0.83 -6.76 -13.00
CA LYS A 51 -1.26 -5.46 -13.57
C LYS A 51 -2.21 -4.78 -12.60
N PRO A 52 -1.69 -4.11 -11.57
CA PRO A 52 -2.54 -3.51 -10.56
C PRO A 52 -3.40 -2.39 -11.15
N ASP A 53 -4.67 -2.36 -10.76
CA ASP A 53 -5.57 -1.23 -11.02
C ASP A 53 -5.35 -0.11 -10.02
N VAL A 54 -5.01 -0.49 -8.77
CA VAL A 54 -4.72 0.43 -7.67
C VAL A 54 -3.41 0.03 -7.01
N MET A 55 -2.56 0.99 -6.74
CA MET A 55 -1.40 0.85 -5.86
C MET A 55 -1.55 1.79 -4.66
N ILE A 56 -1.31 1.27 -3.46
CA ILE A 56 -1.42 2.02 -2.21
C ILE A 56 -0.09 1.96 -1.48
N PHE A 57 0.32 3.08 -0.92
CA PHE A 57 1.52 3.18 -0.07
C PHE A 57 1.12 3.71 1.30
N THR A 58 1.61 3.06 2.36
CA THR A 58 1.31 3.48 3.74
C THR A 58 2.24 4.58 4.23
N HIS A 59 3.51 4.56 3.81
CA HIS A 59 4.52 5.54 4.18
C HIS A 59 5.78 5.46 3.28
N ASN A 60 6.78 6.34 3.50
CA ASN A 60 7.90 6.55 2.58
C ASN A 60 9.16 5.70 2.87
N HIS A 61 9.11 4.75 3.78
CA HIS A 61 10.27 3.88 3.99
C HIS A 61 10.51 2.96 2.80
N LEU A 62 11.79 2.65 2.57
CA LEU A 62 12.23 1.97 1.34
C LEU A 62 11.68 0.56 1.17
N ASP A 63 11.34 -0.12 2.25
CA ASP A 63 10.72 -1.45 2.24
C ASP A 63 9.18 -1.41 2.09
N HIS A 64 8.60 -0.22 1.91
CA HIS A 64 7.19 0.04 1.58
C HIS A 64 7.05 0.82 0.27
N TYR A 65 7.68 1.98 0.16
CA TYR A 65 7.79 2.74 -1.08
C TYR A 65 9.19 2.52 -1.70
N ASP A 66 9.29 1.48 -2.51
CA ASP A 66 10.53 1.09 -3.19
C ASP A 66 10.56 1.65 -4.63
N PRO A 67 11.41 2.64 -4.93
CA PRO A 67 11.49 3.22 -6.28
C PRO A 67 11.80 2.20 -7.39
N GLU A 68 12.54 1.12 -7.11
CA GLU A 68 12.85 0.10 -8.13
C GLU A 68 11.59 -0.71 -8.47
N THR A 69 10.82 -1.14 -7.47
CA THR A 69 9.54 -1.82 -7.66
C THR A 69 8.51 -0.87 -8.29
N VAL A 70 8.42 0.37 -7.79
CA VAL A 70 7.50 1.39 -8.31
C VAL A 70 7.74 1.63 -9.80
N ALA A 71 8.99 1.80 -10.22
CA ALA A 71 9.34 2.05 -11.62
C ALA A 71 8.95 0.90 -12.57
N HIS A 72 8.80 -0.33 -12.05
CA HIS A 72 8.31 -1.46 -12.86
C HIS A 72 6.82 -1.31 -13.18
N PHE A 73 5.99 -0.95 -12.19
CA PHE A 73 4.54 -0.90 -12.33
C PHE A 73 4.03 0.47 -12.79
N ILE A 74 4.57 1.55 -12.24
CA ILE A 74 4.13 2.92 -12.49
C ILE A 74 5.11 3.60 -13.45
N ASN A 75 4.65 3.90 -14.65
CA ASN A 75 5.43 4.59 -15.67
C ASN A 75 4.51 5.46 -16.54
N GLY A 76 5.05 6.17 -17.53
CA GLY A 76 4.28 7.07 -18.38
C GLY A 76 3.20 6.42 -19.24
N ASN A 77 3.23 5.10 -19.41
CA ASN A 77 2.26 4.32 -20.19
C ASN A 77 1.29 3.51 -19.31
N SER A 78 1.49 3.47 -17.99
CA SER A 78 0.56 2.80 -17.08
C SER A 78 -0.70 3.65 -16.87
N ASN A 79 -1.78 3.01 -16.41
CA ASN A 79 -3.06 3.65 -16.11
C ASN A 79 -3.54 3.13 -14.75
N ILE A 80 -2.82 3.51 -13.71
CA ILE A 80 -2.99 3.02 -12.34
C ILE A 80 -3.50 4.15 -11.46
N THR A 81 -4.44 3.86 -10.57
CA THR A 81 -4.77 4.77 -9.46
C THR A 81 -3.77 4.56 -8.33
N VAL A 82 -3.08 5.62 -7.93
CA VAL A 82 -2.08 5.59 -6.86
C VAL A 82 -2.61 6.36 -5.66
N LEU A 83 -2.83 5.67 -4.56
CA LEU A 83 -3.25 6.24 -3.28
C LEU A 83 -2.02 6.34 -2.38
N ALA A 84 -1.63 7.55 -1.99
CA ALA A 84 -0.40 7.74 -1.23
C ALA A 84 -0.49 8.92 -0.27
N PRO A 85 0.08 8.79 0.96
CA PRO A 85 0.21 9.93 1.86
C PRO A 85 1.17 10.97 1.30
N LYS A 86 1.12 12.18 1.84
CA LYS A 86 1.88 13.35 1.34
C LYS A 86 3.36 13.06 1.10
N SER A 87 4.01 12.33 2.00
CA SER A 87 5.43 11.99 1.93
C SER A 87 5.79 11.13 0.71
N VAL A 88 4.92 10.20 0.31
CA VAL A 88 5.08 9.38 -0.90
C VAL A 88 4.52 10.09 -2.13
N TRP A 89 3.36 10.75 -1.99
CA TRP A 89 2.67 11.41 -3.10
C TRP A 89 3.52 12.46 -3.80
N ASP A 90 4.31 13.23 -3.05
CA ASP A 90 5.21 14.26 -3.60
C ASP A 90 6.26 13.69 -4.55
N GLU A 91 6.66 12.43 -4.34
CA GLU A 91 7.63 11.75 -5.18
C GLU A 91 6.96 10.98 -6.32
N VAL A 92 5.98 10.13 -6.01
CA VAL A 92 5.40 9.22 -7.02
C VAL A 92 4.67 9.97 -8.14
N ARG A 93 4.02 11.08 -7.86
CA ARG A 93 3.33 11.90 -8.86
C ARG A 93 4.25 12.51 -9.91
N LYS A 94 5.56 12.62 -9.64
CA LYS A 94 6.55 13.13 -10.60
C LYS A 94 6.74 12.19 -11.80
N ILE A 95 6.35 10.92 -11.67
CA ILE A 95 6.38 9.96 -12.77
C ILE A 95 5.44 10.41 -13.91
N GLY A 96 4.30 11.03 -13.56
CA GLY A 96 3.34 11.55 -14.55
C GLY A 96 2.64 10.47 -15.35
N GLY A 97 2.40 10.72 -16.63
CA GLY A 97 1.69 9.80 -17.52
C GLY A 97 0.16 9.84 -17.31
N ASN A 98 -0.50 8.73 -17.60
CA ASN A 98 -1.97 8.60 -17.51
C ASN A 98 -2.42 8.08 -16.14
N ASN A 99 -1.52 8.02 -15.16
CA ASN A 99 -1.83 7.56 -13.82
C ASN A 99 -2.65 8.60 -13.04
N ASN A 100 -3.50 8.11 -12.14
CA ASN A 100 -4.32 8.96 -11.26
C ASN A 100 -3.70 8.99 -9.87
N TYR A 101 -3.05 10.09 -9.51
CA TYR A 101 -2.34 10.25 -8.23
C TYR A 101 -3.20 10.95 -7.19
N ILE A 102 -3.74 10.21 -6.24
CA ILE A 102 -4.59 10.71 -5.16
C ILE A 102 -3.76 10.98 -3.92
N LEU A 103 -3.83 12.21 -3.40
CA LEU A 103 -3.29 12.54 -2.08
C LEU A 103 -4.18 11.90 -1.01
N PHE A 104 -3.67 10.82 -0.42
CA PHE A 104 -4.44 9.92 0.44
C PHE A 104 -3.94 10.01 1.88
N ASN A 105 -4.20 11.16 2.53
CA ASN A 105 -3.88 11.39 3.93
C ASN A 105 -5.02 10.89 4.84
N ARG A 106 -4.76 10.77 6.14
CA ARG A 106 -5.77 10.43 7.16
C ARG A 106 -7.12 11.12 6.88
N HIS A 107 -8.20 10.37 6.97
CA HIS A 107 -9.60 10.75 6.69
C HIS A 107 -9.92 10.99 5.19
N THR A 108 -9.00 10.71 4.29
CA THR A 108 -9.32 10.67 2.86
C THR A 108 -10.00 9.34 2.54
N GLU A 109 -11.05 9.41 1.73
CA GLU A 109 -11.75 8.26 1.18
C GLU A 109 -11.65 8.26 -0.34
N TRP A 110 -11.53 7.07 -0.92
CA TRP A 110 -11.55 6.83 -2.36
C TRP A 110 -12.39 5.60 -2.66
N THR A 111 -13.19 5.64 -3.71
CA THR A 111 -13.96 4.47 -4.14
C THR A 111 -13.70 4.18 -5.61
N GLN A 112 -13.40 2.91 -5.92
CA GLN A 112 -13.20 2.43 -7.29
C GLN A 112 -13.70 0.99 -7.40
N LYS A 113 -14.52 0.69 -8.43
CA LYS A 113 -15.13 -0.63 -8.62
C LYS A 113 -15.89 -1.14 -7.38
N GLU A 114 -16.66 -0.24 -6.75
CA GLU A 114 -17.44 -0.54 -5.52
C GLU A 114 -16.59 -0.92 -4.29
N ILE A 115 -15.27 -0.83 -4.40
CA ILE A 115 -14.35 -1.01 -3.28
C ILE A 115 -14.02 0.37 -2.72
N LYS A 116 -14.23 0.55 -1.42
CA LYS A 116 -13.93 1.78 -0.70
C LYS A 116 -12.59 1.64 0.03
N PHE A 117 -11.79 2.66 -0.08
CA PHE A 117 -10.51 2.81 0.61
C PHE A 117 -10.62 3.99 1.57
N THR A 118 -10.18 3.82 2.81
CA THR A 118 -10.15 4.88 3.82
C THR A 118 -8.77 4.96 4.45
N ALA A 119 -8.15 6.14 4.41
CA ALA A 119 -6.90 6.39 5.11
C ALA A 119 -7.18 6.69 6.59
N VAL A 120 -6.54 5.96 7.48
CA VAL A 120 -6.70 6.06 8.93
C VAL A 120 -5.39 6.45 9.60
N LYS A 121 -5.45 6.80 10.88
CA LYS A 121 -4.27 7.14 11.69
C LYS A 121 -3.26 5.99 11.71
N ALA A 122 -2.00 6.32 11.47
CA ALA A 122 -0.85 5.52 11.87
C ALA A 122 0.13 6.39 12.65
N GLU A 123 0.98 5.77 13.45
CA GLU A 123 2.03 6.43 14.23
C GLU A 123 3.37 5.81 13.86
N HIS A 124 4.21 6.55 13.16
CA HIS A 124 5.50 6.06 12.69
C HIS A 124 6.48 7.21 12.50
N SER A 125 7.73 6.91 12.11
CA SER A 125 8.78 7.92 11.92
C SER A 125 8.66 8.71 10.60
N ASP A 126 7.77 8.31 9.68
CA ASP A 126 7.37 9.16 8.54
C ASP A 126 6.57 10.39 9.02
N ILE A 127 6.57 11.46 8.21
CA ILE A 127 5.83 12.69 8.51
C ILE A 127 4.31 12.49 8.36
N THR A 128 3.87 11.65 7.44
CA THR A 128 2.46 11.44 7.12
C THR A 128 2.09 9.95 6.94
N PRO A 129 2.44 9.09 7.91
CA PRO A 129 2.12 7.67 7.79
C PRO A 129 0.61 7.46 7.90
N ILE A 130 0.11 6.44 7.21
CA ILE A 130 -1.29 6.05 7.24
C ILE A 130 -1.44 4.54 7.42
N GLY A 131 -2.52 4.12 8.09
CA GLY A 131 -3.14 2.83 7.88
C GLY A 131 -4.20 2.92 6.79
N VAL A 132 -4.64 1.79 6.28
CA VAL A 132 -5.63 1.71 5.20
C VAL A 132 -6.73 0.73 5.56
N ILE A 133 -7.99 1.14 5.45
CA ILE A 133 -9.13 0.24 5.47
C ILE A 133 -9.60 0.04 4.04
N ILE A 134 -9.79 -1.22 3.64
CA ILE A 134 -10.39 -1.62 2.38
C ILE A 134 -11.72 -2.29 2.68
N ASP A 135 -12.81 -1.70 2.20
CA ASP A 135 -14.16 -2.26 2.30
C ASP A 135 -14.60 -2.73 0.91
N ASP A 136 -14.87 -4.03 0.77
CA ASP A 136 -15.32 -4.65 -0.49
C ASP A 136 -16.85 -4.86 -0.54
N GLY A 137 -17.57 -4.26 0.40
CA GLY A 137 -19.01 -4.41 0.57
C GLY A 137 -19.44 -5.68 1.32
N GLU A 138 -18.54 -6.64 1.51
CA GLU A 138 -18.77 -7.87 2.27
C GLU A 138 -17.88 -7.95 3.51
N ARG A 139 -16.68 -7.38 3.42
CA ARG A 139 -15.65 -7.40 4.49
C ARG A 139 -14.82 -6.14 4.46
N GLU A 140 -14.38 -5.75 5.65
CA GLU A 140 -13.36 -4.74 5.83
C GLU A 140 -12.01 -5.40 6.16
N TYR A 141 -10.96 -4.87 5.55
CA TYR A 141 -9.58 -5.28 5.77
C TYR A 141 -8.81 -4.06 6.28
N TYR A 142 -8.19 -4.18 7.44
CA TYR A 142 -7.35 -3.12 7.98
C TYR A 142 -5.89 -3.48 7.81
N ILE A 143 -5.17 -2.65 7.08
CA ILE A 143 -3.72 -2.71 6.87
C ILE A 143 -3.09 -1.62 7.74
N THR A 144 -2.34 -2.04 8.75
CA THR A 144 -1.78 -1.13 9.76
C THR A 144 -0.63 -0.29 9.23
N GLY A 145 0.08 -0.75 8.19
CA GLY A 145 1.44 -0.29 7.92
C GLY A 145 2.34 -0.54 9.15
N ASP A 146 3.41 0.20 9.27
CA ASP A 146 4.37 0.10 10.38
C ASP A 146 3.96 0.95 11.59
N THR A 147 2.69 0.93 11.96
CA THR A 147 2.23 1.78 13.04
C THR A 147 2.72 1.32 14.41
N LEU A 148 3.17 2.26 15.23
CA LEU A 148 3.32 2.09 16.67
C LEU A 148 1.97 2.26 17.36
N TYR A 149 1.88 1.84 18.64
CA TYR A 149 0.68 2.05 19.42
C TYR A 149 0.41 3.55 19.64
N ASN A 150 -0.84 3.94 19.37
CA ASN A 150 -1.37 5.26 19.67
C ASN A 150 -2.90 5.13 19.89
N GLU A 151 -3.41 5.71 20.97
CA GLU A 151 -4.86 5.61 21.31
C GLU A 151 -5.78 6.22 20.25
N GLU A 152 -5.31 7.24 19.50
CA GLU A 152 -6.08 7.87 18.44
C GLU A 152 -6.36 6.93 17.25
N ILE A 153 -5.59 5.84 17.09
CA ILE A 153 -5.82 4.84 16.05
C ILE A 153 -7.21 4.25 16.18
N PHE A 154 -7.63 3.97 17.43
CA PHE A 154 -8.94 3.35 17.67
C PHE A 154 -10.12 4.26 17.36
N ALA A 155 -9.91 5.59 17.28
CA ALA A 155 -10.95 6.52 16.88
C ALA A 155 -11.30 6.44 15.39
N ASP A 156 -10.34 6.00 14.56
CA ASP A 156 -10.51 5.90 13.11
C ASP A 156 -10.96 4.49 12.67
N ILE A 157 -10.82 3.49 13.55
CA ILE A 157 -11.13 2.09 13.22
C ILE A 157 -12.58 1.81 13.61
N PRO A 158 -13.46 1.39 12.69
CA PRO A 158 -14.84 1.02 13.02
C PRO A 158 -14.88 -0.09 14.07
N SER A 159 -15.60 0.12 15.19
CA SER A 159 -15.60 -0.79 16.34
C SER A 159 -16.34 -2.10 16.10
N ASP A 160 -17.22 -2.16 15.09
CA ASP A 160 -18.25 -3.19 15.02
C ASP A 160 -17.99 -4.29 13.98
N ASN A 161 -17.00 -4.16 13.09
CA ASN A 161 -16.85 -5.07 11.95
C ASN A 161 -15.42 -5.48 11.57
N ILE A 162 -14.40 -5.23 12.39
CA ILE A 162 -13.02 -5.62 12.03
C ILE A 162 -12.84 -7.13 12.23
N TYR A 163 -13.06 -7.85 11.17
CA TYR A 163 -12.87 -9.30 11.11
C TYR A 163 -11.48 -9.73 10.62
N LYS A 164 -10.44 -9.03 10.79
CA LYS A 164 -9.06 -9.53 10.76
C LYS A 164 -8.07 -8.39 10.57
N GLU A 165 -7.34 -8.16 11.60
CA GLU A 165 -6.04 -7.53 11.54
C GLU A 165 -5.09 -8.42 10.72
N ILE A 166 -4.55 -7.93 9.62
CA ILE A 166 -3.37 -8.50 8.99
C ILE A 166 -2.19 -7.77 9.59
N ARG A 167 -1.56 -8.36 10.60
CA ARG A 167 -0.26 -7.92 11.11
C ARG A 167 0.82 -8.55 10.24
N LEU A 168 1.70 -7.73 9.71
CA LEU A 168 2.91 -8.14 9.03
C LEU A 168 4.09 -8.05 9.98
#